data_8625520980ff200e27ff136e289460f1
#
_entry.id   8625520980ff200e27ff136e289460f1
#
_cell.length_a   1.000
_cell.length_b   1.000
_cell.length_c   1.000
_cell.angle_alpha   90.00
_cell.angle_beta   90.00
_cell.angle_gamma   90.00
#
_symmetry.space_group_name_H-M   'P 1'
#
loop_
_entity.id
_entity.type
_entity.pdbx_description
1 polymer ?
#
loop_
_entity_poly.entity_id
_entity_poly.type
_entity_poly.pdbx_seq_one_letter_code
_entity_poly.pdbx_strand_id
1 'polypeptide(L)'
;MKQQNNKKKRNNLELIYLDGGYYAVQDDNGQWLVMKRTQGLKGPKFIAQRQCSSLNACLEDVYATRKMQGNEKAAAEIARRMIYPEIQRGK
;
A
#
# COMPACT_ATOMS: atom_id res chain seq x y z
N MET A 1 10.39 31.14 -0.74
CA MET A 1 9.20 30.90 -0.66
C MET A 1 8.67 29.93 -1.54
N LYS A 2 9.03 29.80 -2.69
CA LYS A 2 8.48 28.85 -3.51
C LYS A 2 8.86 27.50 -3.12
N GLN A 3 9.93 27.33 -2.44
CA GLN A 3 10.35 26.01 -2.04
C GLN A 3 9.36 25.37 -1.18
N GLN A 4 8.58 26.12 -0.50
CA GLN A 4 7.61 25.50 0.34
C GLN A 4 6.68 24.66 -0.42
N ASN A 5 6.43 24.98 -1.64
CA ASN A 5 5.53 24.20 -2.43
C ASN A 5 6.05 22.80 -2.62
N ASN A 6 7.34 22.69 -2.78
CA ASN A 6 7.89 21.37 -2.95
C ASN A 6 7.72 20.55 -1.71
N LYS A 7 7.87 21.15 -0.58
CA LYS A 7 7.68 20.39 0.62
C LYS A 7 6.27 19.92 0.74
N LYS A 8 5.34 20.75 0.35
CA LYS A 8 3.98 20.33 0.41
C LYS A 8 3.73 19.16 -0.45
N LYS A 9 4.35 19.11 -1.60
CA LYS A 9 4.14 17.99 -2.45
C LYS A 9 4.57 16.71 -1.82
N ARG A 10 5.69 16.73 -1.15
CA ARG A 10 6.13 15.51 -0.52
C ARG A 10 5.22 15.10 0.60
N ASN A 11 4.61 16.06 1.24
CA ASN A 11 3.71 15.75 2.32
C ASN A 11 2.40 15.19 1.85
N ASN A 12 2.18 15.24 0.55
CA ASN A 12 0.92 14.76 0.02
C ASN A 12 1.00 13.36 -0.53
N LEU A 13 1.90 12.56 -0.03
CA LEU A 13 1.96 11.19 -0.45
C LEU A 13 0.64 10.52 -0.13
N GLU A 14 0.10 9.85 -1.10
CA GLU A 14 -1.20 9.26 -0.96
C GLU A 14 -1.11 7.85 -0.42
N LEU A 15 -1.90 7.56 0.60
CA LEU A 15 -1.96 6.22 1.16
C LEU A 15 -3.09 5.48 0.50
N ILE A 16 -2.78 4.39 -0.15
CA ILE A 16 -3.77 3.59 -0.82
C ILE A 16 -4.09 2.39 0.05
N TYR A 17 -5.33 2.32 0.51
CA TYR A 17 -5.73 1.25 1.40
C TYR A 17 -5.64 -0.09 0.71
N LEU A 18 -4.99 -1.04 1.33
CA LEU A 18 -4.90 -2.39 0.80
C LEU A 18 -5.84 -3.33 1.56
N ASP A 19 -5.62 -3.49 2.85
CA ASP A 19 -6.47 -4.35 3.65
C ASP A 19 -5.99 -4.36 5.09
N GLY A 20 -6.94 -4.36 6.03
CA GLY A 20 -6.61 -4.64 7.41
C GLY A 20 -5.47 -3.84 8.01
N GLY A 21 -5.41 -2.59 7.76
CA GLY A 21 -4.35 -1.76 8.32
C GLY A 21 -3.13 -1.68 7.43
N TYR A 22 -3.13 -2.35 6.29
CA TYR A 22 -2.02 -2.27 5.34
C TYR A 22 -2.34 -1.27 4.25
N TYR A 23 -1.35 -0.47 3.89
CA TYR A 23 -1.50 0.58 2.90
C TYR A 23 -0.32 0.58 1.97
N ALA A 24 -0.49 1.10 0.78
CA ALA A 24 0.60 1.27 -0.16
C ALA A 24 0.84 2.75 -0.35
N VAL A 25 2.10 3.12 -0.49
CA VAL A 25 2.45 4.50 -0.77
C VAL A 25 3.63 4.49 -1.72
N GLN A 26 3.66 5.47 -2.62
CA GLN A 26 4.77 5.60 -3.54
C GLN A 26 5.63 6.77 -3.07
N ASP A 27 6.92 6.52 -2.88
CA ASP A 27 7.78 7.57 -2.38
C ASP A 27 8.27 8.47 -3.53
N ASP A 28 9.12 9.43 -3.19
CA ASP A 28 9.58 10.40 -4.17
C ASP A 28 10.37 9.78 -5.29
N ASN A 29 10.95 8.63 -5.05
CA ASN A 29 11.76 7.96 -6.06
C ASN A 29 10.96 7.00 -6.90
N GLY A 30 9.67 6.95 -6.70
CA GLY A 30 8.84 6.06 -7.47
C GLY A 30 8.74 4.65 -6.92
N GLN A 31 9.33 4.42 -5.77
CA GLN A 31 9.29 3.08 -5.18
C GLN A 31 8.03 2.91 -4.36
N TRP A 32 7.52 1.70 -4.35
CA TRP A 32 6.31 1.42 -3.59
C TRP A 32 6.66 0.78 -2.27
N LEU A 33 5.93 1.18 -1.23
CA LEU A 33 6.14 0.66 0.11
C LEU A 33 4.82 0.15 0.67
N VAL A 34 4.88 -0.98 1.34
CA VAL A 34 3.73 -1.46 2.10
C VAL A 34 3.89 -0.93 3.50
N MET A 35 2.90 -0.18 3.96
CA MET A 35 2.92 0.40 5.29
C MET A 35 1.89 -0.28 6.16
N LYS A 36 2.20 -0.42 7.42
CA LYS A 36 1.24 -0.95 8.36
C LYS A 36 0.88 0.12 9.37
N ARG A 37 -0.42 0.29 9.59
CA ARG A 37 -0.89 1.26 10.55
C ARG A 37 -0.86 0.63 11.93
N THR A 38 -0.25 1.31 12.88
CA THR A 38 -0.22 0.83 14.26
C THR A 38 -0.63 1.96 15.16
N GLN A 39 -0.86 1.65 16.42
CA GLN A 39 -1.28 2.64 17.37
C GLN A 39 -0.07 3.13 18.15
N GLY A 40 0.23 4.42 18.03
CA GLY A 40 1.30 5.02 18.80
C GLY A 40 0.73 5.74 19.99
N LEU A 41 1.61 6.30 20.79
CA LEU A 41 1.16 7.05 21.96
C LEU A 41 0.39 8.29 21.61
N LYS A 42 0.76 8.92 20.50
CA LYS A 42 0.09 10.13 20.09
C LYS A 42 -0.91 9.92 18.98
N GLY A 43 -1.24 8.68 18.70
CA GLY A 43 -2.19 8.39 17.65
C GLY A 43 -1.64 7.37 16.70
N PRO A 44 -2.31 7.16 15.58
CA PRO A 44 -1.86 6.14 14.63
C PRO A 44 -0.54 6.51 13.99
N LYS A 45 0.26 5.50 13.70
CA LYS A 45 1.50 5.68 12.98
C LYS A 45 1.54 4.65 11.89
N PHE A 46 2.35 4.93 10.87
CA PHE A 46 2.51 4.01 9.76
C PHE A 46 3.95 3.56 9.72
N ILE A 47 4.15 2.27 9.66
CA ILE A 47 5.49 1.71 9.67
C ILE A 47 5.72 0.94 8.40
N ALA A 48 6.82 1.22 7.72
CA ALA A 48 7.14 0.53 6.47
C ALA A 48 7.44 -0.92 6.75
N GLN A 49 6.76 -1.81 6.01
CA GLN A 49 6.96 -3.23 6.17
C GLN A 49 7.82 -3.79 5.07
N ARG A 50 7.64 -3.33 3.85
CA ARG A 50 8.32 -3.91 2.73
C ARG A 50 8.36 -2.96 1.55
N GLN A 51 9.39 -3.06 0.76
CA GLN A 51 9.55 -2.26 -0.43
C GLN A 51 9.17 -3.13 -1.63
N CYS A 52 8.38 -2.59 -2.51
CA CYS A 52 7.87 -3.33 -3.65
C CYS A 52 8.11 -2.59 -4.94
N SER A 53 8.06 -3.30 -6.04
CA SER A 53 8.35 -2.68 -7.33
C SER A 53 7.13 -1.99 -7.94
N SER A 54 5.94 -2.32 -7.50
CA SER A 54 4.74 -1.73 -8.06
C SER A 54 3.60 -1.86 -7.07
N LEU A 55 2.49 -1.18 -7.38
CA LEU A 55 1.31 -1.30 -6.54
C LEU A 55 0.82 -2.74 -6.54
N ASN A 56 0.88 -3.40 -7.69
CA ASN A 56 0.42 -4.77 -7.76
C ASN A 56 1.29 -5.67 -6.88
N ALA A 57 2.59 -5.39 -6.81
CA ALA A 57 3.46 -6.15 -5.94
C ALA A 57 3.10 -5.93 -4.47
N CYS A 58 2.65 -4.74 -4.12
CA CYS A 58 2.19 -4.49 -2.77
C CYS A 58 0.97 -5.33 -2.45
N LEU A 59 0.05 -5.43 -3.40
CA LEU A 59 -1.13 -6.25 -3.20
C LEU A 59 -0.74 -7.72 -3.03
N GLU A 60 0.23 -8.17 -3.82
CA GLU A 60 0.68 -9.54 -3.70
C GLU A 60 1.29 -9.81 -2.33
N ASP A 61 2.03 -8.84 -1.83
CA ASP A 61 2.65 -9.00 -0.53
C ASP A 61 1.60 -9.14 0.57
N VAL A 62 0.59 -8.29 0.55
CA VAL A 62 -0.44 -8.34 1.57
C VAL A 62 -1.30 -9.59 1.38
N TYR A 63 -1.51 -10.01 0.14
CA TYR A 63 -2.25 -11.22 -0.13
C TYR A 63 -1.54 -12.41 0.55
N ALA A 64 -0.23 -12.52 0.35
CA ALA A 64 0.52 -13.60 0.95
C ALA A 64 0.45 -13.55 2.48
N THR A 65 0.52 -12.35 3.02
CA THR A 65 0.43 -12.18 4.46
C THR A 65 -0.91 -12.68 5.00
N ARG A 66 -1.99 -12.31 4.30
CA ARG A 66 -3.31 -12.74 4.75
C ARG A 66 -3.49 -14.24 4.63
N LYS A 67 -2.93 -14.83 3.58
CA LYS A 67 -3.00 -16.27 3.43
C LYS A 67 -2.27 -16.96 4.58
N MET A 68 -1.12 -16.45 4.92
CA MET A 68 -0.36 -17.05 6.00
C MET A 68 -1.08 -16.93 7.33
N GLN A 69 -1.88 -15.90 7.49
CA GLN A 69 -2.65 -15.72 8.70
C GLN A 69 -3.93 -16.53 8.70
N GLY A 70 -4.20 -17.23 7.63
CA GLY A 70 -5.43 -18.01 7.54
C GLY A 70 -6.64 -17.17 7.23
N ASN A 71 -6.45 -15.92 6.83
CA ASN A 71 -7.56 -15.03 6.56
C ASN A 71 -7.94 -15.11 5.08
N GLU A 72 -8.67 -16.15 4.73
CA GLU A 72 -9.00 -16.40 3.32
C GLU A 72 -9.89 -15.33 2.73
N LYS A 73 -10.77 -14.80 3.53
CA LYS A 73 -11.68 -13.79 3.02
C LYS A 73 -10.93 -12.53 2.60
N ALA A 74 -10.02 -12.07 3.43
CA ALA A 74 -9.23 -10.89 3.11
C ALA A 74 -8.34 -11.16 1.92
N ALA A 75 -7.77 -12.36 1.85
CA ALA A 75 -6.91 -12.69 0.73
C ALA A 75 -7.68 -12.68 -0.58
N ALA A 76 -8.90 -13.19 -0.55
CA ALA A 76 -9.72 -13.21 -1.76
C ALA A 76 -10.06 -11.81 -2.24
N GLU A 77 -10.31 -10.90 -1.31
CA GLU A 77 -10.59 -9.53 -1.67
C GLU A 77 -9.40 -8.88 -2.35
N ILE A 78 -8.22 -9.12 -1.81
CA ILE A 78 -7.03 -8.53 -2.39
C ILE A 78 -6.76 -9.15 -3.75
N ALA A 79 -6.96 -10.44 -3.89
CA ALA A 79 -6.72 -11.11 -5.16
C ALA A 79 -7.60 -10.55 -6.26
N ARG A 80 -8.83 -10.20 -5.93
CA ARG A 80 -9.70 -9.63 -6.94
C ARG A 80 -9.17 -8.30 -7.45
N ARG A 81 -8.58 -7.52 -6.57
CA ARG A 81 -8.05 -6.23 -6.98
C ARG A 81 -6.83 -6.38 -7.86
N MET A 82 -6.04 -7.42 -7.62
CA MET A 82 -4.87 -7.66 -8.45
C MET A 82 -5.27 -8.06 -9.85
N ILE A 83 -6.25 -8.93 -9.95
CA ILE A 83 -6.63 -9.50 -11.23
C ILE A 83 -7.36 -8.53 -12.13
N TYR A 84 -8.23 -7.73 -11.55
CA TYR A 84 -9.03 -6.82 -12.32
C TYR A 84 -8.27 -5.95 -13.31
N PRO A 85 -7.24 -5.24 -12.89
CA PRO A 85 -6.54 -4.37 -13.84
C PRO A 85 -5.96 -5.15 -15.00
N GLU A 86 -5.50 -6.35 -14.74
CA GLU A 86 -4.91 -7.12 -15.80
C GLU A 86 -5.93 -7.59 -16.78
N ILE A 87 -7.07 -7.98 -16.31
CA ILE A 87 -8.12 -8.40 -17.20
C ILE A 87 -8.54 -7.27 -18.09
N GLN A 88 -8.65 -6.09 -17.54
CA GLN A 88 -9.04 -4.95 -18.31
C GLN A 88 -8.03 -4.61 -19.38
N ARG A 89 -6.77 -4.75 -19.06
CA ARG A 89 -5.76 -4.44 -20.03
C ARG A 89 -5.72 -5.47 -21.11
N GLY A 90 -6.11 -6.66 -20.82
CA GLY A 90 -6.07 -7.71 -21.79
C GLY A 90 -7.06 -7.53 -22.89
N LYS A 91 -7.98 -6.58 -22.70
CA LYS A 91 -8.93 -6.35 -23.76
C LYS A 91 -8.37 -5.49 -24.82
#